data_8215e0aa1fc9dcba011876267ff3c794
#
_entry.id   8215e0aa1fc9dcba011876267ff3c794
#
_cell.length_a   1.000
_cell.length_b   1.000
_cell.length_c   1.000
_cell.angle_alpha   90.00
_cell.angle_beta   90.00
_cell.angle_gamma   90.00
#
_symmetry.space_group_name_H-M   'P 1'
#
loop_
_entity.id
_entity.type
_entity.pdbx_description
1 polymer ?
#
loop_
_entity_poly.entity_id
_entity_poly.type
_entity_poly.pdbx_seq_one_letter_code
_entity_poly.pdbx_strand_id
1 'polypeptide(L)'
;MEWESSFRNLSWIGKTVGYVEMPADHSKVVSAIVELINTSGVSSGKIGVDLCRVHLSLYEELEEALPKAKLTSCDEWLRELRVVKTEKEVELLEDLAYRCDHAIFGVAHHVLVTSTRSEMSLSEEIRVHAMERELDVIGHQSVGPSASGEHAKKFWPLAPNYGIGFDKHLKPGEYVRMELRTSLDGYWSEGARMMAQGEPTEEQLAAYKALVKLRKAAMAAIKPGVKCSSVYEAVKEKAAKKGVELVLGLGVGHGVGVTSYEPPYLTASEDAELKSGMVVVLSPVIRGPSGEIMMSKDTVIVDDEGCRLVGWYMDWREPYVANYTL
;
A
#
# COMPACT_ATOMS: atom_id res chain seq x y z
N MET A 1 21.37 -5.05 -27.78
CA MET A 1 21.38 -3.61 -27.89
C MET A 1 21.73 -3.02 -26.54
N GLU A 2 21.87 -1.70 -26.39
CA GLU A 2 22.40 -1.12 -25.13
C GLU A 2 21.63 -1.55 -23.87
N TRP A 3 20.30 -1.58 -23.93
CA TRP A 3 19.46 -2.04 -22.80
C TRP A 3 19.68 -3.51 -22.42
N GLU A 4 19.91 -4.37 -23.41
CA GLU A 4 20.13 -5.78 -23.16
C GLU A 4 21.48 -6.02 -22.46
N SER A 5 22.53 -5.28 -22.84
CA SER A 5 23.82 -5.37 -22.17
C SER A 5 23.78 -4.85 -20.75
N SER A 6 23.06 -3.76 -20.50
CA SER A 6 22.85 -3.21 -19.16
C SER A 6 22.07 -4.18 -18.26
N PHE A 7 20.99 -4.77 -18.78
CA PHE A 7 20.20 -5.77 -18.03
C PHE A 7 21.04 -7.01 -17.67
N ARG A 8 21.81 -7.54 -18.62
CA ARG A 8 22.69 -8.71 -18.40
C ARG A 8 23.76 -8.45 -17.33
N ASN A 9 24.24 -7.22 -17.23
CA ASN A 9 25.26 -6.84 -16.26
C ASN A 9 24.70 -6.66 -14.84
N LEU A 10 23.40 -6.32 -14.72
CA LEU A 10 22.74 -6.08 -13.45
C LEU A 10 21.90 -7.27 -12.96
N SER A 11 21.52 -8.17 -13.86
CA SER A 11 20.65 -9.30 -13.54
C SER A 11 21.44 -10.53 -13.11
N TRP A 12 20.97 -11.21 -12.08
CA TRP A 12 21.43 -12.54 -11.69
C TRP A 12 20.89 -13.66 -12.60
N ILE A 13 19.95 -13.35 -13.50
CA ILE A 13 19.37 -14.31 -14.44
C ILE A 13 20.37 -14.57 -15.57
N GLY A 14 20.84 -15.81 -15.66
CA GLY A 14 21.90 -16.19 -16.62
C GLY A 14 21.44 -16.32 -18.07
N LYS A 15 20.15 -16.59 -18.31
CA LYS A 15 19.60 -16.79 -19.66
C LYS A 15 18.54 -15.72 -19.96
N THR A 16 18.85 -14.84 -20.89
CA THR A 16 17.97 -13.75 -21.31
C THR A 16 17.84 -13.71 -22.83
N VAL A 17 16.66 -13.34 -23.32
CA VAL A 17 16.39 -13.08 -24.74
C VAL A 17 15.85 -11.65 -24.84
N GLY A 18 16.52 -10.84 -25.66
CA GLY A 18 16.06 -9.48 -25.98
C GLY A 18 15.15 -9.48 -27.21
N TYR A 19 14.08 -8.70 -27.15
CA TYR A 19 13.18 -8.45 -28.28
C TYR A 19 12.80 -6.96 -28.35
N VAL A 20 12.31 -6.56 -29.53
CA VAL A 20 11.71 -5.23 -29.73
C VAL A 20 10.28 -5.45 -30.13
N GLU A 21 9.36 -4.98 -29.30
CA GLU A 21 7.93 -5.10 -29.51
C GLU A 21 7.33 -3.76 -29.91
N MET A 22 6.36 -3.81 -30.81
CA MET A 22 5.49 -2.66 -31.13
C MET A 22 4.17 -2.84 -30.41
N PRO A 23 3.53 -1.75 -29.97
CA PRO A 23 2.19 -1.84 -29.38
C PRO A 23 1.24 -2.64 -30.27
N ALA A 24 0.49 -3.58 -29.66
CA ALA A 24 -0.48 -4.48 -30.32
C ALA A 24 0.12 -5.57 -31.24
N ASP A 25 1.43 -5.79 -31.25
CA ASP A 25 2.06 -6.92 -31.96
C ASP A 25 2.92 -7.74 -30.99
N HIS A 26 2.37 -8.84 -30.50
CA HIS A 26 3.03 -9.73 -29.54
C HIS A 26 3.89 -10.83 -30.18
N SER A 27 3.97 -10.88 -31.52
CA SER A 27 4.63 -11.97 -32.26
C SER A 27 6.10 -12.19 -31.84
N LYS A 28 6.82 -11.13 -31.52
CA LYS A 28 8.24 -11.20 -31.12
C LYS A 28 8.40 -11.68 -29.69
N VAL A 29 7.54 -11.22 -28.75
CA VAL A 29 7.57 -11.71 -27.36
C VAL A 29 7.15 -13.16 -27.30
N VAL A 30 6.12 -13.57 -28.06
CA VAL A 30 5.69 -14.97 -28.17
C VAL A 30 6.83 -15.83 -28.71
N SER A 31 7.49 -15.41 -29.79
CA SER A 31 8.62 -16.14 -30.37
C SER A 31 9.79 -16.29 -29.36
N ALA A 32 10.10 -15.25 -28.60
CA ALA A 32 11.14 -15.29 -27.57
C ALA A 32 10.80 -16.24 -26.42
N ILE A 33 9.55 -16.21 -25.95
CA ILE A 33 9.06 -17.11 -24.90
C ILE A 33 9.09 -18.57 -25.38
N VAL A 34 8.60 -18.84 -26.60
CA VAL A 34 8.61 -20.19 -27.21
C VAL A 34 10.03 -20.72 -27.38
N GLU A 35 10.98 -19.88 -27.80
CA GLU A 35 12.40 -20.23 -27.87
C GLU A 35 12.95 -20.65 -26.50
N LEU A 36 12.69 -19.85 -25.45
CA LEU A 36 13.13 -20.15 -24.09
C LEU A 36 12.52 -21.47 -23.58
N ILE A 37 11.24 -21.71 -23.82
CA ILE A 37 10.54 -22.94 -23.43
C ILE A 37 11.12 -24.16 -24.15
N ASN A 38 11.30 -24.07 -25.47
CA ASN A 38 11.85 -25.16 -26.28
C ASN A 38 13.28 -25.49 -25.85
N THR A 39 14.13 -24.48 -25.69
CA THR A 39 15.52 -24.67 -25.25
C THR A 39 15.66 -25.14 -23.81
N SER A 40 14.62 -25.00 -22.99
CA SER A 40 14.56 -25.51 -21.63
C SER A 40 13.99 -26.94 -21.55
N GLY A 41 13.53 -27.50 -22.65
CA GLY A 41 13.06 -28.89 -22.72
C GLY A 41 11.66 -29.13 -22.11
N VAL A 42 10.86 -28.07 -21.90
CA VAL A 42 9.54 -28.13 -21.23
C VAL A 42 8.35 -27.87 -22.17
N SER A 43 8.58 -27.95 -23.48
CA SER A 43 7.59 -27.60 -24.52
C SER A 43 6.36 -28.51 -24.60
N SER A 44 6.33 -29.64 -23.86
CA SER A 44 5.20 -30.56 -23.81
C SER A 44 4.62 -30.76 -22.39
N GLY A 45 5.04 -29.94 -21.43
CA GLY A 45 4.65 -30.04 -20.03
C GLY A 45 3.50 -29.11 -19.64
N LYS A 46 3.28 -29.01 -18.34
CA LYS A 46 2.46 -27.95 -17.76
C LYS A 46 3.32 -26.70 -17.59
N ILE A 47 2.82 -25.56 -18.06
CA ILE A 47 3.47 -24.26 -17.96
C ILE A 47 2.56 -23.35 -17.14
N GLY A 48 3.08 -22.87 -16.00
CA GLY A 48 2.37 -21.90 -15.15
C GLY A 48 2.38 -20.52 -15.79
N VAL A 49 1.23 -19.88 -15.83
CA VAL A 49 1.06 -18.50 -16.32
C VAL A 49 0.37 -17.67 -15.24
N ASP A 50 0.90 -16.48 -14.97
CA ASP A 50 0.25 -15.49 -14.09
C ASP A 50 -0.92 -14.86 -14.84
N LEU A 51 -2.09 -15.52 -14.76
CA LEU A 51 -3.30 -15.09 -15.48
C LEU A 51 -3.85 -13.74 -14.98
N CYS A 52 -3.50 -13.32 -13.77
CA CYS A 52 -3.87 -12.00 -13.26
C CYS A 52 -3.07 -10.86 -13.93
N ARG A 53 -1.98 -11.16 -14.63
CA ARG A 53 -1.04 -10.17 -15.18
C ARG A 53 -0.85 -10.27 -16.68
N VAL A 54 -1.06 -11.44 -17.28
CA VAL A 54 -0.90 -11.64 -18.71
C VAL A 54 -2.10 -11.07 -19.48
N HIS A 55 -1.86 -10.38 -20.58
CA HIS A 55 -2.93 -9.95 -21.48
C HIS A 55 -3.53 -11.17 -22.20
N LEU A 56 -4.87 -11.14 -22.38
CA LEU A 56 -5.58 -12.26 -23.03
C LEU A 56 -5.02 -12.59 -24.41
N SER A 57 -4.73 -11.58 -25.25
CA SER A 57 -4.16 -11.78 -26.58
C SER A 57 -2.81 -12.50 -26.53
N LEU A 58 -1.93 -12.12 -25.59
CA LEU A 58 -0.65 -12.81 -25.40
C LEU A 58 -0.85 -14.26 -24.94
N TYR A 59 -1.82 -14.51 -24.07
CA TYR A 59 -2.15 -15.86 -23.65
C TYR A 59 -2.64 -16.75 -24.81
N GLU A 60 -3.56 -16.25 -25.64
CA GLU A 60 -4.09 -16.94 -26.81
C GLU A 60 -2.99 -17.26 -27.85
N GLU A 61 -2.13 -16.29 -28.15
CA GLU A 61 -0.98 -16.50 -29.05
C GLU A 61 0.01 -17.53 -28.50
N LEU A 62 0.27 -17.54 -27.19
CA LEU A 62 1.11 -18.55 -26.54
C LEU A 62 0.49 -19.95 -26.61
N GLU A 63 -0.81 -20.05 -26.41
CA GLU A 63 -1.54 -21.33 -26.50
C GLU A 63 -1.49 -21.92 -27.91
N GLU A 64 -1.64 -21.08 -28.94
CA GLU A 64 -1.47 -21.46 -30.34
C GLU A 64 -0.03 -21.88 -30.68
N ALA A 65 0.95 -21.15 -30.16
CA ALA A 65 2.37 -21.40 -30.43
C ALA A 65 2.93 -22.63 -29.68
N LEU A 66 2.27 -23.09 -28.63
CA LEU A 66 2.67 -24.20 -27.77
C LEU A 66 1.62 -25.33 -27.71
N PRO A 67 1.21 -25.93 -28.84
CA PRO A 67 0.10 -26.86 -28.91
C PRO A 67 0.30 -28.18 -28.12
N LYS A 68 1.52 -28.46 -27.69
CA LYS A 68 1.88 -29.65 -26.90
C LYS A 68 2.00 -29.35 -25.41
N ALA A 69 1.99 -28.08 -25.03
CA ALA A 69 2.01 -27.65 -23.65
C ALA A 69 0.59 -27.42 -23.12
N LYS A 70 0.42 -27.54 -21.80
CA LYS A 70 -0.80 -27.14 -21.13
C LYS A 70 -0.52 -25.88 -20.32
N LEU A 71 -1.00 -24.72 -20.77
CA LEU A 71 -0.97 -23.49 -20.00
C LEU A 71 -1.97 -23.61 -18.84
N THR A 72 -1.57 -23.20 -17.65
CA THR A 72 -2.39 -23.28 -16.43
C THR A 72 -2.07 -22.12 -15.50
N SER A 73 -3.06 -21.64 -14.72
CA SER A 73 -2.81 -20.61 -13.73
C SER A 73 -1.77 -21.05 -12.70
N CYS A 74 -0.87 -20.15 -12.37
CA CYS A 74 0.03 -20.25 -11.22
C CYS A 74 -0.13 -19.09 -10.22
N ASP A 75 -1.20 -18.31 -10.34
CA ASP A 75 -1.45 -17.09 -9.56
C ASP A 75 -1.42 -17.37 -8.05
N GLU A 76 -2.10 -18.42 -7.60
CA GLU A 76 -2.18 -18.78 -6.19
C GLU A 76 -0.82 -19.19 -5.64
N TRP A 77 -0.11 -20.04 -6.38
CA TRP A 77 1.25 -20.46 -6.00
C TRP A 77 2.22 -19.27 -5.90
N LEU A 78 2.17 -18.34 -6.86
CA LEU A 78 2.99 -17.13 -6.83
C LEU A 78 2.62 -16.22 -5.64
N ARG A 79 1.34 -16.16 -5.29
CA ARG A 79 0.89 -15.42 -4.09
C ARG A 79 1.41 -16.07 -2.80
N GLU A 80 1.28 -17.38 -2.67
CA GLU A 80 1.76 -18.12 -1.50
C GLU A 80 3.26 -17.93 -1.26
N LEU A 81 4.06 -17.94 -2.32
CA LEU A 81 5.50 -17.69 -2.25
C LEU A 81 5.87 -16.29 -1.71
N ARG A 82 5.00 -15.30 -1.88
CA ARG A 82 5.25 -13.89 -1.51
C ARG A 82 4.62 -13.48 -0.19
N VAL A 83 3.65 -14.25 0.31
CA VAL A 83 2.88 -13.88 1.50
C VAL A 83 3.75 -13.85 2.74
N VAL A 84 4.60 -14.86 2.94
CA VAL A 84 5.59 -14.92 4.02
C VAL A 84 6.92 -14.38 3.50
N LYS A 85 7.40 -13.31 4.11
CA LYS A 85 8.61 -12.60 3.71
C LYS A 85 9.86 -13.27 4.30
N THR A 86 10.93 -13.25 3.55
CA THR A 86 12.26 -13.57 4.05
C THR A 86 12.76 -12.50 5.02
N GLU A 87 13.78 -12.78 5.81
CA GLU A 87 14.39 -11.79 6.72
C GLU A 87 14.83 -10.51 5.98
N LYS A 88 15.45 -10.67 4.81
CA LYS A 88 15.89 -9.51 4.00
C LYS A 88 14.72 -8.66 3.47
N GLU A 89 13.63 -9.30 3.08
CA GLU A 89 12.41 -8.59 2.67
C GLU A 89 11.77 -7.85 3.84
N VAL A 90 11.80 -8.45 5.03
CA VAL A 90 11.32 -7.81 6.26
C VAL A 90 12.16 -6.57 6.60
N GLU A 91 13.50 -6.67 6.57
CA GLU A 91 14.40 -5.54 6.81
C GLU A 91 14.15 -4.39 5.82
N LEU A 92 13.99 -4.69 4.52
CA LEU A 92 13.69 -3.71 3.49
C LEU A 92 12.33 -3.04 3.72
N LEU A 93 11.29 -3.82 4.03
CA LEU A 93 9.95 -3.29 4.28
C LEU A 93 9.88 -2.44 5.57
N GLU A 94 10.70 -2.75 6.56
CA GLU A 94 10.82 -1.96 7.78
C GLU A 94 11.46 -0.58 7.50
N ASP A 95 12.58 -0.55 6.77
CA ASP A 95 13.23 0.70 6.35
C ASP A 95 12.30 1.54 5.45
N LEU A 96 11.65 0.88 4.50
CA LEU A 96 10.70 1.52 3.58
C LEU A 96 9.50 2.13 4.33
N ALA A 97 8.94 1.42 5.32
CA ALA A 97 7.87 1.95 6.17
C ALA A 97 8.32 3.16 7.00
N TYR A 98 9.54 3.13 7.52
CA TYR A 98 10.13 4.25 8.26
C TYR A 98 10.32 5.49 7.37
N ARG A 99 10.87 5.31 6.18
CA ARG A 99 11.05 6.41 5.20
C ARG A 99 9.70 6.98 4.75
N CYS A 100 8.70 6.13 4.56
CA CYS A 100 7.34 6.53 4.21
C CYS A 100 6.71 7.43 5.28
N ASP A 101 6.78 7.03 6.56
CA ASP A 101 6.28 7.81 7.69
C ASP A 101 7.05 9.13 7.86
N HIS A 102 8.38 9.09 7.67
CA HIS A 102 9.24 10.28 7.71
C HIS A 102 8.88 11.28 6.61
N ALA A 103 8.53 10.81 5.39
CA ALA A 103 8.09 11.69 4.31
C ALA A 103 6.79 12.42 4.66
N ILE A 104 5.81 11.70 5.22
CA ILE A 104 4.53 12.30 5.66
C ILE A 104 4.76 13.29 6.81
N PHE A 105 5.62 12.96 7.79
CA PHE A 105 5.92 13.85 8.90
C PHE A 105 6.68 15.11 8.44
N GLY A 106 7.60 14.99 7.49
CA GLY A 106 8.32 16.14 6.93
C GLY A 106 7.37 17.22 6.42
N VAL A 107 6.32 16.80 5.72
CA VAL A 107 5.26 17.71 5.25
C VAL A 107 4.52 18.35 6.43
N ALA A 108 4.15 17.59 7.43
CA ALA A 108 3.48 18.11 8.61
C ALA A 108 4.28 19.21 9.29
N HIS A 109 5.57 18.97 9.48
CA HIS A 109 6.43 19.91 10.18
C HIS A 109 6.68 21.19 9.39
N HIS A 110 6.89 21.10 8.08
CA HIS A 110 7.24 22.27 7.26
C HIS A 110 6.03 23.02 6.70
N VAL A 111 4.95 22.34 6.41
CA VAL A 111 3.87 22.87 5.59
C VAL A 111 2.65 23.26 6.38
N LEU A 112 2.30 22.52 7.41
CA LEU A 112 1.15 22.87 8.25
C LEU A 112 1.39 24.09 9.13
N VAL A 113 2.65 24.47 9.34
CA VAL A 113 3.05 25.66 10.10
C VAL A 113 2.91 26.95 9.27
N THR A 114 2.80 26.87 7.94
CA THR A 114 2.64 28.03 7.06
C THR A 114 1.20 28.21 6.60
N SER A 115 0.62 29.36 6.81
CA SER A 115 -0.79 29.68 6.67
C SER A 115 -1.38 29.68 5.25
N THR A 116 -0.63 29.29 4.21
CA THR A 116 -1.01 29.51 2.81
C THR A 116 -1.15 28.24 1.98
N ARG A 117 -1.23 27.06 2.62
CA ARG A 117 -1.20 25.78 1.89
C ARG A 117 -2.57 25.27 1.56
N SER A 118 -2.69 24.72 0.35
CA SER A 118 -3.88 24.01 -0.13
C SER A 118 -3.69 22.50 -0.02
N GLU A 119 -4.78 21.76 -0.10
CA GLU A 119 -4.75 20.29 -0.15
C GLU A 119 -3.85 19.78 -1.29
N MET A 120 -3.89 20.46 -2.45
CA MET A 120 -3.05 20.14 -3.60
C MET A 120 -1.57 20.36 -3.28
N SER A 121 -1.20 21.49 -2.66
CA SER A 121 0.20 21.76 -2.31
C SER A 121 0.74 20.77 -1.29
N LEU A 122 -0.10 20.29 -0.34
CA LEU A 122 0.29 19.23 0.59
C LEU A 122 0.61 17.91 -0.13
N SER A 123 -0.23 17.51 -1.08
CA SER A 123 0.01 16.28 -1.85
C SER A 123 1.31 16.34 -2.64
N GLU A 124 1.62 17.50 -3.25
CA GLU A 124 2.88 17.70 -3.97
C GLU A 124 4.10 17.70 -3.03
N GLU A 125 3.99 18.32 -1.86
CA GLU A 125 5.07 18.32 -0.86
C GLU A 125 5.35 16.90 -0.32
N ILE A 126 4.31 16.07 -0.08
CA ILE A 126 4.49 14.66 0.30
C ILE A 126 5.33 13.95 -0.75
N ARG A 127 5.07 14.20 -2.04
CA ARG A 127 5.81 13.61 -3.13
C ARG A 127 7.28 14.04 -3.14
N VAL A 128 7.54 15.33 -2.95
CA VAL A 128 8.91 15.86 -2.87
C VAL A 128 9.67 15.23 -1.70
N HIS A 129 9.05 15.20 -0.51
CA HIS A 129 9.67 14.59 0.67
C HIS A 129 9.89 13.08 0.53
N ALA A 130 9.05 12.38 -0.23
CA ALA A 130 9.29 10.97 -0.54
C ALA A 130 10.52 10.80 -1.44
N MET A 131 10.65 11.60 -2.51
CA MET A 131 11.83 11.57 -3.38
C MET A 131 13.13 11.95 -2.66
N GLU A 132 13.11 12.92 -1.74
CA GLU A 132 14.27 13.26 -0.91
C GLU A 132 14.75 12.11 -0.01
N ARG A 133 13.91 11.11 0.20
CA ARG A 133 14.19 9.87 0.96
C ARG A 133 14.41 8.66 0.07
N GLU A 134 14.74 8.91 -1.19
CA GLU A 134 15.03 7.88 -2.19
C GLU A 134 13.86 6.92 -2.46
N LEU A 135 12.64 7.37 -2.18
CA LEU A 135 11.44 6.60 -2.43
C LEU A 135 10.93 6.82 -3.85
N ASP A 136 10.51 5.75 -4.50
CA ASP A 136 9.88 5.82 -5.82
C ASP A 136 8.48 6.40 -5.69
N VAL A 137 8.21 7.44 -6.44
CA VAL A 137 6.89 8.05 -6.54
C VAL A 137 6.39 7.92 -7.98
N ILE A 138 5.63 6.86 -8.21
CA ILE A 138 5.14 6.53 -9.55
C ILE A 138 3.85 7.32 -9.83
N GLY A 139 4.02 8.50 -10.44
CA GLY A 139 2.92 9.36 -10.85
C GLY A 139 2.01 9.78 -9.70
N HIS A 140 0.82 10.24 -10.04
CA HIS A 140 -0.19 10.69 -9.06
C HIS A 140 -0.85 9.55 -8.24
N GLN A 141 -0.60 8.28 -8.60
CA GLN A 141 -1.16 7.15 -7.87
C GLN A 141 -0.44 6.84 -6.56
N SER A 142 0.77 7.37 -6.39
CA SER A 142 1.58 7.15 -5.19
C SER A 142 1.18 8.02 -4.02
N VAL A 143 0.61 9.19 -4.27
CA VAL A 143 0.13 10.09 -3.22
C VAL A 143 -1.38 10.16 -3.30
N GLY A 144 -2.06 9.74 -2.23
CA GLY A 144 -3.49 9.98 -2.08
C GLY A 144 -3.75 11.48 -1.96
N PRO A 145 -4.89 12.00 -2.46
CA PRO A 145 -5.20 13.41 -2.31
C PRO A 145 -5.28 13.78 -0.83
N SER A 146 -4.49 14.76 -0.40
CA SER A 146 -4.68 15.36 0.91
C SER A 146 -6.08 15.95 0.97
N ALA A 147 -6.81 15.69 2.05
CA ALA A 147 -8.21 16.08 2.15
C ALA A 147 -8.53 16.66 3.54
N SER A 148 -9.27 17.76 3.56
CA SER A 148 -9.69 18.45 4.77
C SER A 148 -11.13 18.95 4.67
N GLY A 149 -11.80 19.22 5.79
CA GLY A 149 -13.17 19.73 5.85
C GLY A 149 -14.14 18.89 5.01
N GLU A 150 -14.90 19.53 4.12
CA GLU A 150 -15.91 18.85 3.29
C GLU A 150 -15.32 17.78 2.35
N HIS A 151 -14.08 17.98 1.86
CA HIS A 151 -13.43 16.99 1.00
C HIS A 151 -13.05 15.73 1.80
N ALA A 152 -12.70 15.87 3.07
CA ALA A 152 -12.38 14.74 3.93
C ALA A 152 -13.58 13.82 4.23
N LYS A 153 -14.81 14.28 4.01
CA LYS A 153 -16.03 13.44 4.17
C LYS A 153 -16.15 12.34 3.11
N LYS A 154 -15.39 12.45 2.03
CA LYS A 154 -15.32 11.45 0.96
C LYS A 154 -14.06 10.61 1.09
N PHE A 155 -14.19 9.31 0.85
CA PHE A 155 -13.04 8.40 0.86
C PHE A 155 -12.03 8.77 -0.25
N TRP A 156 -12.55 8.92 -1.48
CA TRP A 156 -11.82 9.46 -2.62
C TRP A 156 -12.54 10.70 -3.12
N PRO A 157 -12.13 11.90 -2.69
CA PRO A 157 -12.66 13.10 -3.31
C PRO A 157 -12.22 13.10 -4.78
N LEU A 158 -13.18 13.17 -5.69
CA LEU A 158 -12.91 13.30 -7.12
C LEU A 158 -12.41 14.74 -7.37
N ALA A 159 -11.12 14.93 -7.22
CA ALA A 159 -10.46 16.15 -7.61
C ALA A 159 -10.37 16.23 -9.13
N PRO A 160 -10.44 17.42 -9.73
CA PRO A 160 -10.26 17.61 -11.18
C PRO A 160 -8.94 17.03 -11.68
N ASN A 161 -7.91 17.07 -10.84
CA ASN A 161 -6.60 16.45 -11.06
C ASN A 161 -6.51 15.23 -10.18
N TYR A 162 -6.75 14.06 -10.73
CA TYR A 162 -6.72 12.79 -10.03
C TYR A 162 -5.39 12.62 -9.25
N GLY A 163 -5.50 12.48 -7.93
CA GLY A 163 -4.36 12.25 -7.05
C GLY A 163 -3.64 13.51 -6.53
N ILE A 164 -3.94 14.71 -7.02
CA ILE A 164 -3.27 15.94 -6.58
C ILE A 164 -4.06 16.68 -5.49
N GLY A 165 -5.38 16.42 -5.38
CA GLY A 165 -6.25 17.13 -4.45
C GLY A 165 -6.85 18.41 -5.02
N PHE A 166 -7.42 19.25 -4.16
CA PHE A 166 -8.07 20.50 -4.52
C PHE A 166 -7.22 21.70 -4.13
N ASP A 167 -7.36 22.80 -4.86
CA ASP A 167 -6.80 24.10 -4.46
C ASP A 167 -7.68 24.76 -3.38
N LYS A 168 -7.95 23.99 -2.32
CA LYS A 168 -8.64 24.41 -1.11
C LYS A 168 -7.62 24.65 -0.02
N HIS A 169 -7.56 25.87 0.49
CA HIS A 169 -6.72 26.19 1.64
C HIS A 169 -7.23 25.52 2.92
N LEU A 170 -6.28 25.06 3.73
CA LEU A 170 -6.59 24.50 5.04
C LEU A 170 -7.15 25.58 5.97
N LYS A 171 -8.08 25.18 6.85
CA LYS A 171 -8.67 26.07 7.83
C LYS A 171 -8.40 25.60 9.24
N PRO A 172 -8.21 26.52 10.20
CA PRO A 172 -8.13 26.16 11.61
C PRO A 172 -9.33 25.32 12.05
N GLY A 173 -9.07 24.30 12.87
CA GLY A 173 -10.07 23.36 13.35
C GLY A 173 -10.36 22.19 12.42
N GLU A 174 -9.74 22.12 11.23
CA GLU A 174 -9.89 20.97 10.34
C GLU A 174 -8.84 19.90 10.64
N TYR A 175 -9.25 18.62 10.59
CA TYR A 175 -8.32 17.52 10.37
C TYR A 175 -7.95 17.42 8.90
N VAL A 176 -6.68 17.12 8.68
CA VAL A 176 -6.12 16.86 7.35
C VAL A 176 -5.74 15.39 7.27
N ARG A 177 -6.30 14.68 6.32
CA ARG A 177 -5.88 13.32 5.97
C ARG A 177 -4.79 13.39 4.92
N MET A 178 -3.68 12.73 5.18
CA MET A 178 -2.55 12.60 4.27
C MET A 178 -2.23 11.12 4.04
N GLU A 179 -1.97 10.75 2.80
CA GLU A 179 -1.66 9.39 2.41
C GLU A 179 -0.45 9.38 1.46
N LEU A 180 0.40 8.39 1.64
CA LEU A 180 1.51 8.08 0.74
C LEU A 180 1.52 6.57 0.47
N ARG A 181 1.62 6.21 -0.80
CA ARG A 181 1.95 4.87 -1.27
C ARG A 181 3.21 4.98 -2.09
N THR A 182 4.22 4.24 -1.74
CA THR A 182 5.55 4.39 -2.34
C THR A 182 6.25 3.04 -2.45
N SER A 183 7.31 2.98 -3.25
CA SER A 183 8.13 1.79 -3.39
C SER A 183 9.61 2.11 -3.25
N LEU A 184 10.39 1.07 -3.01
CA LEU A 184 11.85 1.06 -3.04
C LEU A 184 12.30 -0.34 -3.44
N ASP A 185 13.18 -0.44 -4.42
CA ASP A 185 13.69 -1.72 -4.95
C ASP A 185 12.58 -2.72 -5.33
N GLY A 186 11.44 -2.22 -5.82
CA GLY A 186 10.29 -3.03 -6.22
C GLY A 186 9.35 -3.46 -5.09
N TYR A 187 9.64 -3.13 -3.83
CA TYR A 187 8.75 -3.35 -2.67
C TYR A 187 7.96 -2.10 -2.34
N TRP A 188 6.76 -2.30 -1.79
CA TRP A 188 5.80 -1.22 -1.53
C TRP A 188 5.60 -0.99 -0.03
N SER A 189 5.30 0.25 0.31
CA SER A 189 4.80 0.66 1.62
C SER A 189 3.68 1.67 1.49
N GLU A 190 2.83 1.72 2.51
CA GLU A 190 1.74 2.68 2.63
C GLU A 190 1.74 3.34 4.00
N GLY A 191 1.58 4.65 4.01
CA GLY A 191 1.38 5.44 5.21
C GLY A 191 0.15 6.33 5.09
N ALA A 192 -0.60 6.50 6.17
CA ALA A 192 -1.64 7.53 6.25
C ALA A 192 -1.69 8.10 7.65
N ARG A 193 -1.83 9.42 7.75
CA ARG A 193 -1.90 10.14 9.02
C ARG A 193 -2.99 11.20 9.00
N MET A 194 -3.60 11.40 10.17
CA MET A 194 -4.47 12.52 10.45
C MET A 194 -3.71 13.57 11.22
N MET A 195 -3.71 14.79 10.75
CA MET A 195 -3.09 15.92 11.41
C MET A 195 -4.14 17.00 11.67
N ALA A 196 -3.99 17.75 12.75
CA ALA A 196 -4.90 18.83 13.09
C ALA A 196 -4.32 20.18 12.67
N GLN A 197 -5.12 20.96 11.96
CA GLN A 197 -4.80 22.36 11.67
C GLN A 197 -5.35 23.24 12.79
N GLY A 198 -4.47 23.64 13.71
CA GLY A 198 -4.85 24.24 14.99
C GLY A 198 -5.39 23.21 16.00
N GLU A 199 -5.75 23.66 17.18
CA GLU A 199 -6.19 22.78 18.26
C GLU A 199 -7.46 22.01 17.89
N PRO A 200 -7.45 20.67 17.96
CA PRO A 200 -8.64 19.86 17.70
C PRO A 200 -9.66 20.03 18.82
N THR A 201 -10.94 19.91 18.49
CA THR A 201 -12.00 19.83 19.50
C THR A 201 -11.88 18.54 20.33
N GLU A 202 -12.54 18.52 21.51
CA GLU A 202 -12.56 17.31 22.35
C GLU A 202 -13.15 16.11 21.61
N GLU A 203 -14.19 16.31 20.79
CA GLU A 203 -14.80 15.25 19.98
C GLU A 203 -13.86 14.73 18.90
N GLN A 204 -13.15 15.62 18.20
CA GLN A 204 -12.14 15.25 17.21
C GLN A 204 -11.00 14.47 17.86
N LEU A 205 -10.50 14.91 19.01
CA LEU A 205 -9.46 14.21 19.76
C LEU A 205 -9.94 12.85 20.26
N ALA A 206 -11.19 12.74 20.70
CA ALA A 206 -11.79 11.47 21.11
C ALA A 206 -11.87 10.48 19.95
N ALA A 207 -12.26 10.94 18.74
CA ALA A 207 -12.29 10.14 17.52
C ALA A 207 -10.88 9.67 17.12
N TYR A 208 -9.88 10.56 17.17
CA TYR A 208 -8.49 10.17 16.91
C TYR A 208 -8.01 9.09 17.91
N LYS A 209 -8.27 9.28 19.20
CA LYS A 209 -7.94 8.29 20.24
C LYS A 209 -8.69 6.97 20.06
N ALA A 210 -9.91 7.01 19.51
CA ALA A 210 -10.62 5.79 19.13
C ALA A 210 -9.88 5.07 18.00
N LEU A 211 -9.49 5.77 16.93
CA LEU A 211 -8.70 5.20 15.82
C LEU A 211 -7.42 4.51 16.31
N VAL A 212 -6.68 5.16 17.20
CA VAL A 212 -5.48 4.56 17.85
C VAL A 212 -5.83 3.27 18.61
N LYS A 213 -7.01 3.23 19.29
CA LYS A 213 -7.46 2.02 20.00
C LYS A 213 -7.89 0.90 19.06
N LEU A 214 -8.41 1.23 17.86
CA LEU A 214 -8.72 0.23 16.83
C LEU A 214 -7.44 -0.44 16.32
N ARG A 215 -6.41 0.34 16.02
CA ARG A 215 -5.10 -0.20 15.66
C ARG A 215 -4.54 -1.14 16.74
N LYS A 216 -4.58 -0.70 18.01
CA LYS A 216 -4.14 -1.55 19.13
C LYS A 216 -4.97 -2.84 19.26
N ALA A 217 -6.26 -2.79 18.96
CA ALA A 217 -7.11 -3.98 18.96
C ALA A 217 -6.73 -4.94 17.82
N ALA A 218 -6.44 -4.42 16.62
CA ALA A 218 -5.93 -5.23 15.52
C ALA A 218 -4.61 -5.92 15.90
N MET A 219 -3.64 -5.15 16.40
CA MET A 219 -2.34 -5.70 16.84
C MET A 219 -2.49 -6.78 17.92
N ALA A 220 -3.37 -6.57 18.89
CA ALA A 220 -3.60 -7.55 19.97
C ALA A 220 -4.24 -8.86 19.47
N ALA A 221 -4.96 -8.80 18.34
CA ALA A 221 -5.60 -9.96 17.72
C ALA A 221 -4.68 -10.71 16.75
N ILE A 222 -3.62 -10.06 16.26
CA ILE A 222 -2.67 -10.66 15.31
C ILE A 222 -1.75 -11.62 16.03
N LYS A 223 -1.81 -12.90 15.63
CA LYS A 223 -0.88 -13.97 16.05
C LYS A 223 -0.82 -15.03 14.96
N PRO A 224 0.27 -15.78 14.83
CA PRO A 224 0.31 -16.95 13.96
C PRO A 224 -0.83 -17.92 14.26
N GLY A 225 -1.47 -18.46 13.23
CA GLY A 225 -2.62 -19.38 13.32
C GLY A 225 -3.97 -18.69 13.54
N VAL A 226 -4.03 -17.38 13.73
CA VAL A 226 -5.29 -16.64 13.83
C VAL A 226 -5.81 -16.30 12.44
N LYS A 227 -7.10 -16.52 12.19
CA LYS A 227 -7.76 -16.13 10.94
C LYS A 227 -7.78 -14.61 10.76
N CYS A 228 -7.59 -14.15 9.54
CA CYS A 228 -7.68 -12.72 9.18
C CYS A 228 -9.04 -12.12 9.53
N SER A 229 -10.14 -12.88 9.35
CA SER A 229 -11.50 -12.48 9.75
C SER A 229 -11.64 -12.23 11.25
N SER A 230 -10.90 -12.96 12.09
CA SER A 230 -10.91 -12.74 13.54
C SER A 230 -10.30 -11.40 13.94
N VAL A 231 -9.25 -10.95 13.22
CA VAL A 231 -8.66 -9.62 13.43
C VAL A 231 -9.66 -8.53 13.06
N TYR A 232 -10.36 -8.70 11.92
CA TYR A 232 -11.42 -7.79 11.50
C TYR A 232 -12.53 -7.67 12.56
N GLU A 233 -13.05 -8.79 13.07
CA GLU A 233 -14.12 -8.78 14.09
C GLU A 233 -13.64 -8.14 15.40
N ALA A 234 -12.40 -8.35 15.82
CA ALA A 234 -11.84 -7.69 17.01
C ALA A 234 -11.82 -6.15 16.87
N VAL A 235 -11.48 -5.65 15.69
CA VAL A 235 -11.52 -4.20 15.40
C VAL A 235 -12.95 -3.68 15.37
N LYS A 236 -13.86 -4.38 14.72
CA LYS A 236 -15.30 -4.05 14.65
C LYS A 236 -15.96 -3.98 16.04
N GLU A 237 -15.70 -4.97 16.89
CA GLU A 237 -16.17 -4.94 18.28
C GLU A 237 -15.59 -3.75 19.06
N LYS A 238 -14.29 -3.44 18.84
CA LYS A 238 -13.68 -2.28 19.49
C LYS A 238 -14.29 -0.98 19.01
N ALA A 239 -14.60 -0.84 17.72
CA ALA A 239 -15.28 0.34 17.16
C ALA A 239 -16.65 0.53 17.80
N ALA A 240 -17.47 -0.53 17.88
CA ALA A 240 -18.75 -0.50 18.56
C ALA A 240 -18.63 -0.08 20.04
N LYS A 241 -17.66 -0.64 20.79
CA LYS A 241 -17.38 -0.26 22.18
C LYS A 241 -16.90 1.19 22.35
N LYS A 242 -16.41 1.82 21.28
CA LYS A 242 -15.99 3.22 21.27
C LYS A 242 -17.04 4.18 20.71
N GLY A 243 -18.16 3.66 20.23
CA GLY A 243 -19.22 4.45 19.63
C GLY A 243 -18.79 5.13 18.32
N VAL A 244 -17.82 4.57 17.60
CA VAL A 244 -17.37 5.08 16.30
C VAL A 244 -17.85 4.19 15.15
N GLU A 245 -18.20 4.82 14.02
CA GLU A 245 -18.59 4.11 12.80
C GLU A 245 -17.35 3.64 12.08
N LEU A 246 -17.19 2.31 11.94
CA LEU A 246 -16.18 1.70 11.10
C LEU A 246 -16.67 1.68 9.64
N VAL A 247 -15.87 2.22 8.72
CA VAL A 247 -16.19 2.19 7.28
C VAL A 247 -15.89 0.80 6.73
N LEU A 248 -16.91 -0.04 6.61
CA LEU A 248 -16.81 -1.49 6.44
C LEU A 248 -16.36 -1.99 5.05
N GLY A 249 -16.36 -1.16 4.03
CA GLY A 249 -16.13 -1.64 2.64
C GLY A 249 -14.68 -2.06 2.32
N LEU A 250 -13.72 -1.80 3.21
CA LEU A 250 -12.29 -1.85 2.89
C LEU A 250 -11.50 -2.87 3.73
N GLY A 251 -12.15 -3.54 4.68
CA GLY A 251 -11.45 -4.30 5.70
C GLY A 251 -10.73 -3.39 6.71
N VAL A 252 -9.80 -3.95 7.49
CA VAL A 252 -9.02 -3.23 8.49
C VAL A 252 -7.51 -3.35 8.28
N GLY A 253 -7.10 -3.92 7.14
CA GLY A 253 -5.71 -4.08 6.73
C GLY A 253 -5.53 -5.06 5.59
N HIS A 254 -4.32 -5.14 5.09
CA HIS A 254 -3.92 -6.02 3.99
C HIS A 254 -2.41 -6.29 4.04
N GLY A 255 -1.96 -7.32 3.36
CA GLY A 255 -0.55 -7.58 3.14
C GLY A 255 0.09 -6.55 2.21
N VAL A 256 1.40 -6.40 2.33
CA VAL A 256 2.23 -5.54 1.49
C VAL A 256 3.54 -6.24 1.18
N GLY A 257 4.09 -5.98 0.02
CA GLY A 257 5.34 -6.58 -0.45
C GLY A 257 5.70 -6.07 -1.84
N VAL A 258 5.83 -6.95 -2.82
CA VAL A 258 6.07 -6.55 -4.23
C VAL A 258 4.84 -5.93 -4.90
N THR A 259 3.70 -5.92 -4.22
CA THR A 259 2.55 -5.10 -4.56
C THR A 259 2.06 -4.34 -3.34
N SER A 260 1.51 -3.16 -3.57
CA SER A 260 1.01 -2.30 -2.48
C SER A 260 -0.21 -2.89 -1.78
N TYR A 261 -0.92 -3.81 -2.41
CA TYR A 261 -2.12 -4.46 -1.90
C TYR A 261 -2.11 -5.93 -2.28
N GLU A 262 -1.79 -6.79 -1.34
CA GLU A 262 -1.69 -8.23 -1.55
C GLU A 262 -2.22 -9.01 -0.32
N PRO A 263 -2.44 -10.34 -0.43
CA PRO A 263 -2.79 -11.14 0.74
C PRO A 263 -1.72 -11.07 1.86
N PRO A 264 -2.15 -11.27 3.12
CA PRO A 264 -3.52 -11.56 3.57
C PRO A 264 -4.40 -10.31 3.64
N TYR A 265 -5.71 -10.47 3.48
CA TYR A 265 -6.67 -9.37 3.64
C TYR A 265 -7.38 -9.48 4.98
N LEU A 266 -7.32 -8.44 5.82
CA LEU A 266 -8.03 -8.42 7.11
C LEU A 266 -9.48 -7.98 6.92
N THR A 267 -10.30 -8.88 6.36
CA THR A 267 -11.71 -8.66 6.04
C THR A 267 -12.61 -9.71 6.72
N ALA A 268 -13.91 -9.45 6.77
CA ALA A 268 -14.87 -10.37 7.39
C ALA A 268 -14.94 -11.76 6.74
N SER A 269 -14.59 -11.86 5.45
CA SER A 269 -14.69 -13.10 4.66
C SER A 269 -13.36 -13.82 4.44
N GLU A 270 -12.26 -13.31 4.99
CA GLU A 270 -10.94 -13.91 4.76
C GLU A 270 -10.63 -14.97 5.81
N ASP A 271 -10.60 -16.22 5.39
CA ASP A 271 -10.35 -17.37 6.25
C ASP A 271 -8.86 -17.78 6.34
N ALA A 272 -7.98 -17.11 5.59
CA ALA A 272 -6.55 -17.37 5.66
C ALA A 272 -6.00 -17.11 7.07
N GLU A 273 -5.11 -17.99 7.51
CA GLU A 273 -4.43 -17.85 8.79
C GLU A 273 -3.16 -17.01 8.65
N LEU A 274 -2.93 -16.16 9.63
CA LEU A 274 -1.69 -15.39 9.75
C LEU A 274 -0.51 -16.32 10.06
N LYS A 275 0.66 -15.98 9.49
CA LYS A 275 1.91 -16.73 9.70
C LYS A 275 3.02 -15.75 10.09
N SER A 276 3.97 -16.22 10.88
CA SER A 276 5.21 -15.48 11.14
C SER A 276 5.93 -15.13 9.84
N GLY A 277 6.49 -13.92 9.75
CA GLY A 277 7.09 -13.37 8.54
C GLY A 277 6.11 -12.66 7.59
N MET A 278 4.80 -12.67 7.86
CA MET A 278 3.87 -11.84 7.12
C MET A 278 4.03 -10.35 7.49
N VAL A 279 3.99 -9.48 6.50
CA VAL A 279 3.99 -8.02 6.68
C VAL A 279 2.64 -7.47 6.27
N VAL A 280 2.01 -6.73 7.18
CA VAL A 280 0.63 -6.26 7.03
C VAL A 280 0.55 -4.76 7.29
N VAL A 281 -0.16 -4.04 6.46
CA VAL A 281 -0.57 -2.66 6.71
C VAL A 281 -1.91 -2.68 7.43
N LEU A 282 -1.94 -2.23 8.67
CA LEU A 282 -3.19 -1.98 9.41
C LEU A 282 -3.78 -0.66 8.94
N SER A 283 -5.01 -0.69 8.48
CA SER A 283 -5.68 0.47 7.89
C SER A 283 -7.14 0.61 8.38
N PRO A 284 -7.39 0.74 9.69
CA PRO A 284 -8.73 1.00 10.18
C PRO A 284 -9.20 2.38 9.72
N VAL A 285 -10.46 2.45 9.25
CA VAL A 285 -11.10 3.67 8.76
C VAL A 285 -12.38 3.91 9.53
N ILE A 286 -12.54 5.14 10.05
CA ILE A 286 -13.73 5.56 10.81
C ILE A 286 -14.31 6.86 10.25
N ARG A 287 -15.56 7.17 10.63
CA ARG A 287 -16.10 8.52 10.50
C ARG A 287 -15.81 9.33 11.75
N GLY A 288 -15.28 10.51 11.56
CA GLY A 288 -15.11 11.50 12.62
C GLY A 288 -16.40 12.26 12.93
N PRO A 289 -16.37 13.16 13.93
CA PRO A 289 -17.57 13.84 14.45
C PRO A 289 -18.27 14.74 13.43
N SER A 290 -17.54 15.30 12.45
CA SER A 290 -18.12 16.11 11.37
C SER A 290 -18.44 15.28 10.12
N GLY A 291 -18.31 13.95 10.17
CA GLY A 291 -18.50 13.02 9.06
C GLY A 291 -17.27 12.82 8.19
N GLU A 292 -16.13 13.41 8.55
CA GLU A 292 -14.86 13.22 7.88
C GLU A 292 -14.37 11.77 7.99
N ILE A 293 -13.74 11.28 6.93
CA ILE A 293 -13.06 9.98 6.94
C ILE A 293 -11.71 10.15 7.63
N MET A 294 -11.55 9.44 8.73
CA MET A 294 -10.31 9.38 9.50
C MET A 294 -9.68 8.00 9.36
N MET A 295 -8.38 7.94 9.11
CA MET A 295 -7.62 6.70 8.98
C MET A 295 -6.20 6.83 9.51
N SER A 296 -5.61 5.69 9.84
CA SER A 296 -4.16 5.52 9.91
C SER A 296 -3.77 4.31 9.09
N LYS A 297 -2.59 4.35 8.47
CA LYS A 297 -1.96 3.18 7.87
C LYS A 297 -0.64 2.94 8.58
N ASP A 298 -0.51 1.78 9.18
CA ASP A 298 0.61 1.41 10.02
C ASP A 298 1.10 0.01 9.65
N THR A 299 2.39 -0.13 9.35
CA THR A 299 2.97 -1.43 9.02
C THR A 299 3.28 -2.21 10.29
N VAL A 300 2.87 -3.49 10.30
CA VAL A 300 3.22 -4.46 11.34
C VAL A 300 3.84 -5.70 10.72
N ILE A 301 4.75 -6.32 11.44
CA ILE A 301 5.35 -7.60 11.09
C ILE A 301 4.81 -8.63 12.05
N VAL A 302 4.26 -9.73 11.53
CA VAL A 302 3.82 -10.87 12.32
C VAL A 302 5.05 -11.66 12.74
N ASP A 303 5.24 -11.85 14.02
CA ASP A 303 6.30 -12.66 14.62
C ASP A 303 5.72 -13.91 15.32
N ASP A 304 6.56 -14.71 15.93
CA ASP A 304 6.14 -15.99 16.54
C ASP A 304 5.19 -15.83 17.74
N GLU A 305 5.21 -14.68 18.40
CA GLU A 305 4.39 -14.41 19.60
C GLU A 305 3.18 -13.50 19.32
N GLY A 306 3.20 -12.78 18.20
CA GLY A 306 2.15 -11.82 17.86
C GLY A 306 2.48 -10.95 16.68
N CYS A 307 2.61 -9.65 16.89
CA CYS A 307 3.14 -8.74 15.88
C CYS A 307 3.84 -7.52 16.52
N ARG A 308 4.78 -6.96 15.80
CA ARG A 308 5.44 -5.70 16.15
C ARG A 308 5.13 -4.60 15.16
N LEU A 309 4.91 -3.40 15.66
CA LEU A 309 4.75 -2.19 14.87
C LEU A 309 6.12 -1.74 14.35
N VAL A 310 6.19 -1.34 13.08
CA VAL A 310 7.41 -0.85 12.44
C VAL A 310 7.15 0.45 11.69
N GLY A 311 8.23 1.14 11.32
CA GLY A 311 8.15 2.27 10.40
C GLY A 311 7.70 3.59 11.02
N TRP A 312 7.63 3.72 12.33
CA TRP A 312 7.28 4.98 12.94
C TRP A 312 8.49 5.93 13.04
N TYR A 313 8.38 7.08 12.36
CA TYR A 313 9.31 8.18 12.52
C TYR A 313 9.02 8.99 13.78
N MET A 314 7.73 9.18 14.11
CA MET A 314 7.31 9.83 15.35
C MET A 314 6.19 9.03 16.05
N ASP A 315 5.88 9.43 17.29
CA ASP A 315 4.79 8.82 18.05
C ASP A 315 3.42 9.36 17.61
N TRP A 316 2.66 8.53 16.89
CA TRP A 316 1.32 8.83 16.40
C TRP A 316 0.20 8.41 17.37
N ARG A 317 0.48 8.33 18.68
CA ARG A 317 -0.57 8.09 19.69
C ARG A 317 -1.44 9.34 19.93
N GLU A 318 -0.90 10.50 19.68
CA GLU A 318 -1.61 11.78 19.63
C GLU A 318 -1.48 12.37 18.21
N PRO A 319 -2.45 13.18 17.75
CA PRO A 319 -2.34 13.82 16.44
C PRO A 319 -1.24 14.88 16.44
N TYR A 320 -0.56 15.03 15.32
CA TYR A 320 0.28 16.22 15.13
C TYR A 320 -0.63 17.45 15.02
N VAL A 321 -0.37 18.48 15.81
CA VAL A 321 -1.11 19.74 15.80
C VAL A 321 -0.24 20.83 15.20
N ALA A 322 -0.63 21.35 14.05
CA ALA A 322 0.02 22.49 13.42
C ALA A 322 -0.59 23.78 13.94
N ASN A 323 0.13 24.49 14.76
CA ASN A 323 -0.27 25.80 15.27
C ASN A 323 0.30 26.91 14.37
N TYR A 324 -0.57 27.79 13.86
CA TYR A 324 -0.12 29.02 13.24
C TYR A 324 0.48 29.95 14.29
N THR A 325 1.75 30.27 14.15
CA THR A 325 2.26 31.57 14.64
C THR A 325 2.02 32.58 13.52
N LEU A 326 1.01 33.43 13.70
CA LEU A 326 0.82 34.63 12.87
C LEU A 326 2.02 35.55 13.04
#